data_03e778bfd0a339a3fc048a4b378ea8ae
#
_entry.id   03e778bfd0a339a3fc048a4b378ea8ae
#
_cell.length_a   1.000
_cell.length_b   1.000
_cell.length_c   1.000
_cell.angle_alpha   90.00
_cell.angle_beta   90.00
_cell.angle_gamma   90.00
#
_symmetry.space_group_name_H-M   'P 1'
#
loop_
_entity.id
_entity.type
_entity.pdbx_description
1 polymer ?
#
loop_
_entity_poly.entity_id
_entity_poly.type
_entity_poly.pdbx_seq_one_letter_code
_entity_poly.pdbx_strand_id
1 'polypeptide(L)'
;ISEQKYTVIVVKQKGSPPKISRYIAQIVSPGTNFDHIVDNDDNYIVSIVVDKFKDVYSVGYSALDVTTGKTWLYETHSTSEDPAYALDEVFNLLNVYRTSEVVVTFLDGISDQRHVMAYLEIPDHYHYSVNNQRPKIDFQNELFKEVYQIHSLLSPIEHLDLERSPMITESLAILIHFVIEHDYHIVQKMSMPRLIDNRRFMYLGNNALEQMGIISKDRQELTLLKMMDKSATAIGRRLLKERLLNPIMEKNELERRYNLIERVSSHVRYLDEMMRGVYDLERLSRRLNLGRLHPFEMNHVYDSMLSVKELMLYVKKHKIQKTPFHESEVEEFLRDINKSIDLDVSRRFTNNTVDENFLMNGVDETIDTLVKENSVMLIAFEDIMKKIEIILESVNAGSASRHVSLGLLEKEGYYISLSKNRFSLIESVFKSDEEFSTYNVKKLTHSVKITSTFTDDLSDRIMKNRRKIVTLVKEKYIQLQGLYERRYSLLFDRVIAYVSDLDVGVSSSKVAQTYKHSRPMIVEPKGDENFMQIMQLRHPLIETQERGGIYIPNDIVMGNREYMDLPHPETVMLEVGVHDGHDINGVLLYG
;
A
#
# COMPACT_ATOMS: atom_id res chain seq x y z
N ILE A 1 14.92 -1.59 12.40
CA ILE A 1 14.82 -2.53 13.55
C ILE A 1 13.59 -3.42 13.35
N SER A 2 12.42 -2.89 13.02
CA SER A 2 11.22 -3.70 12.73
C SER A 2 11.40 -4.62 11.51
N GLU A 3 12.21 -4.24 10.53
CA GLU A 3 12.62 -5.07 9.39
C GLU A 3 13.32 -6.37 9.82
N GLN A 4 13.95 -6.36 10.98
CA GLN A 4 14.61 -7.52 11.60
C GLN A 4 13.67 -8.30 12.51
N LYS A 5 12.34 -8.15 12.35
CA LYS A 5 11.28 -8.81 13.14
C LYS A 5 11.27 -8.47 14.64
N TYR A 6 11.80 -7.30 15.03
CA TYR A 6 11.71 -6.81 16.41
C TYR A 6 10.49 -5.92 16.60
N THR A 7 9.86 -6.01 17.75
CA THR A 7 8.85 -5.04 18.20
C THR A 7 9.53 -3.81 18.79
N VAL A 8 9.16 -2.62 18.32
CA VAL A 8 9.74 -1.33 18.71
C VAL A 8 8.73 -0.53 19.52
N ILE A 9 9.09 -0.11 20.72
CA ILE A 9 8.25 0.75 21.57
C ILE A 9 8.72 2.20 21.41
N VAL A 10 7.84 3.07 20.90
CA VAL A 10 8.09 4.50 20.74
C VAL A 10 7.59 5.25 21.97
N VAL A 11 8.51 5.84 22.73
CA VAL A 11 8.19 6.64 23.92
C VAL A 11 8.34 8.12 23.62
N LYS A 12 7.28 8.90 23.84
CA LYS A 12 7.27 10.36 23.69
C LYS A 12 7.23 11.06 25.04
N GLN A 13 7.72 12.29 25.08
CA GLN A 13 7.67 13.17 26.25
C GLN A 13 6.55 14.19 26.08
N LYS A 14 5.84 14.47 27.20
CA LYS A 14 4.80 15.51 27.28
C LYS A 14 5.11 16.42 28.47
N GLY A 15 4.94 17.74 28.26
CA GLY A 15 5.18 18.76 29.29
C GLY A 15 6.53 19.47 29.13
N SER A 16 6.73 20.51 29.95
CA SER A 16 7.97 21.28 30.01
C SER A 16 8.67 21.05 31.36
N PRO A 17 10.00 21.18 31.45
CA PRO A 17 10.70 21.10 32.74
C PRO A 17 10.12 22.09 33.76
N PRO A 18 9.94 21.70 35.05
CA PRO A 18 10.32 20.43 35.65
C PRO A 18 9.26 19.29 35.56
N LYS A 19 8.09 19.54 34.96
CA LYS A 19 6.99 18.55 34.86
C LYS A 19 6.99 17.85 33.51
N ILE A 20 7.93 16.96 33.28
CA ILE A 20 7.98 16.10 32.10
C ILE A 20 7.39 14.73 32.44
N SER A 21 6.39 14.29 31.69
CA SER A 21 5.89 12.90 31.70
C SER A 21 6.30 12.16 30.43
N ARG A 22 6.52 10.87 30.52
CA ARG A 22 6.77 9.98 29.37
C ARG A 22 5.60 9.03 29.22
N TYR A 23 5.21 8.77 27.98
CA TYR A 23 4.15 7.82 27.66
C TYR A 23 4.53 7.00 26.42
N ILE A 24 4.02 5.78 26.34
CA ILE A 24 4.13 4.96 25.13
C ILE A 24 3.22 5.59 24.10
N ALA A 25 3.81 6.07 23.01
CA ALA A 25 3.06 6.73 21.93
C ALA A 25 2.63 5.74 20.86
N GLN A 26 3.39 4.67 20.65
CA GLN A 26 3.15 3.66 19.63
C GLN A 26 3.99 2.44 19.93
N ILE A 27 3.44 1.26 19.61
CA ILE A 27 4.17 -0.01 19.54
C ILE A 27 4.17 -0.41 18.06
N VAL A 28 5.34 -0.63 17.49
CA VAL A 28 5.50 -1.03 16.09
C VAL A 28 6.04 -2.45 16.06
N SER A 29 5.21 -3.38 15.66
CA SER A 29 5.57 -4.77 15.38
C SER A 29 5.73 -5.00 13.88
N PRO A 30 6.23 -6.15 13.42
CA PRO A 30 6.35 -6.45 11.99
C PRO A 30 5.04 -6.28 11.21
N GLY A 31 3.92 -6.72 11.76
CA GLY A 31 2.60 -6.63 11.13
C GLY A 31 1.96 -5.25 11.25
N THR A 32 2.22 -4.51 12.34
CA THR A 32 1.65 -3.18 12.56
C THR A 32 2.51 -2.03 11.99
N ASN A 33 3.62 -2.35 11.32
CA ASN A 33 4.48 -1.34 10.71
C ASN A 33 3.83 -0.72 9.46
N PHE A 34 3.08 0.36 9.69
CA PHE A 34 2.36 1.09 8.65
C PHE A 34 3.28 1.83 7.68
N ASP A 35 4.45 2.28 8.13
CA ASP A 35 5.39 3.10 7.35
C ASP A 35 6.38 2.25 6.53
N HIS A 36 6.37 0.93 6.71
CA HIS A 36 7.31 0.03 6.06
C HIS A 36 6.91 -0.26 4.61
N ILE A 37 7.69 0.27 3.65
CA ILE A 37 7.42 0.19 2.21
C ILE A 37 8.42 -0.76 1.51
N VAL A 38 9.24 -1.51 2.23
CA VAL A 38 10.40 -2.21 1.66
C VAL A 38 10.04 -3.34 0.69
N ASP A 39 8.91 -4.02 0.88
CA ASP A 39 8.45 -5.04 -0.07
C ASP A 39 7.10 -4.63 -0.68
N ASN A 40 6.98 -4.71 -2.01
CA ASN A 40 5.71 -4.54 -2.73
C ASN A 40 4.67 -5.65 -2.43
N ASP A 41 4.93 -6.45 -1.41
CA ASP A 41 4.15 -7.60 -0.98
C ASP A 41 3.14 -7.24 0.12
N ASP A 42 2.16 -8.11 0.31
CA ASP A 42 1.17 -7.98 1.39
C ASP A 42 1.81 -8.13 2.77
N ASN A 43 1.21 -7.53 3.79
CA ASN A 43 1.66 -7.61 5.19
C ASN A 43 0.48 -7.86 6.13
N TYR A 44 0.03 -9.12 6.19
CA TYR A 44 -1.13 -9.49 6.99
C TYR A 44 -0.79 -9.80 8.43
N ILE A 45 -1.61 -9.28 9.34
CA ILE A 45 -1.77 -9.78 10.71
C ILE A 45 -2.98 -10.70 10.69
N VAL A 46 -2.85 -11.88 11.28
CA VAL A 46 -3.90 -12.89 11.28
C VAL A 46 -4.35 -13.20 12.72
N SER A 47 -5.64 -13.27 12.93
CA SER A 47 -6.24 -13.82 14.14
C SER A 47 -6.93 -15.14 13.83
N ILE A 48 -6.67 -16.15 14.64
CA ILE A 48 -7.27 -17.48 14.53
C ILE A 48 -7.90 -17.82 15.87
N VAL A 49 -9.22 -18.04 15.85
CA VAL A 49 -9.97 -18.54 17.02
C VAL A 49 -10.31 -19.99 16.77
N VAL A 50 -9.87 -20.87 17.64
CA VAL A 50 -10.06 -22.33 17.53
C VAL A 50 -10.95 -22.81 18.66
N ASP A 51 -12.02 -23.54 18.31
CA ASP A 51 -12.87 -24.29 19.21
C ASP A 51 -12.84 -25.78 18.85
N LYS A 52 -13.01 -26.65 19.82
CA LYS A 52 -13.05 -28.09 19.58
C LYS A 52 -14.18 -28.70 20.39
N PHE A 53 -15.16 -29.24 19.69
CA PHE A 53 -16.23 -30.01 20.33
C PHE A 53 -16.10 -31.48 19.93
N LYS A 54 -15.82 -32.34 20.92
CA LYS A 54 -15.40 -33.74 20.71
C LYS A 54 -14.14 -33.78 19.84
N ASP A 55 -14.21 -34.32 18.62
CA ASP A 55 -13.08 -34.40 17.66
C ASP A 55 -13.24 -33.46 16.46
N VAL A 56 -14.22 -32.54 16.51
CA VAL A 56 -14.50 -31.60 15.41
C VAL A 56 -13.98 -30.21 15.76
N TYR A 57 -13.15 -29.67 14.90
CA TYR A 57 -12.66 -28.29 15.01
C TYR A 57 -13.63 -27.31 14.35
N SER A 58 -13.82 -26.17 15.02
CA SER A 58 -14.48 -24.99 14.47
C SER A 58 -13.48 -23.84 14.53
N VAL A 59 -13.23 -23.19 13.41
CA VAL A 59 -12.20 -22.16 13.32
C VAL A 59 -12.73 -20.89 12.68
N GLY A 60 -12.52 -19.77 13.37
CA GLY A 60 -12.70 -18.42 12.82
C GLY A 60 -11.34 -17.82 12.45
N TYR A 61 -11.24 -17.32 11.24
CA TYR A 61 -10.04 -16.72 10.67
C TYR A 61 -10.30 -15.29 10.24
N SER A 62 -9.42 -14.38 10.63
CA SER A 62 -9.45 -12.98 10.20
C SER A 62 -8.04 -12.52 9.84
N ALA A 63 -7.87 -11.95 8.66
CA ALA A 63 -6.58 -11.42 8.20
C ALA A 63 -6.73 -9.93 7.84
N LEU A 64 -5.86 -9.09 8.37
CA LEU A 64 -5.83 -7.64 8.15
C LEU A 64 -4.48 -7.18 7.63
N ASP A 65 -4.46 -6.53 6.49
CA ASP A 65 -3.32 -5.72 6.05
C ASP A 65 -3.57 -4.25 6.44
N VAL A 66 -2.85 -3.78 7.44
CA VAL A 66 -2.99 -2.40 7.94
C VAL A 66 -2.57 -1.36 6.90
N THR A 67 -1.66 -1.71 5.98
CA THR A 67 -1.11 -0.79 4.97
C THR A 67 -2.08 -0.47 3.84
N THR A 68 -2.99 -1.41 3.53
CA THR A 68 -4.07 -1.26 2.54
C THR A 68 -5.44 -1.10 3.18
N GLY A 69 -5.60 -1.53 4.45
CA GLY A 69 -6.87 -1.55 5.17
C GLY A 69 -7.82 -2.68 4.74
N LYS A 70 -7.32 -3.67 3.99
CA LYS A 70 -8.10 -4.84 3.57
C LYS A 70 -8.20 -5.86 4.70
N THR A 71 -9.42 -6.36 4.90
CA THR A 71 -9.70 -7.42 5.88
C THR A 71 -10.42 -8.58 5.20
N TRP A 72 -9.90 -9.79 5.41
CA TRP A 72 -10.48 -11.03 4.93
C TRP A 72 -10.96 -11.86 6.12
N LEU A 73 -12.13 -12.46 5.97
CA LEU A 73 -12.80 -13.22 7.02
C LEU A 73 -13.19 -14.60 6.50
N TYR A 74 -13.01 -15.61 7.33
CA TYR A 74 -13.40 -16.97 7.01
C TYR A 74 -13.80 -17.75 8.26
N GLU A 75 -14.85 -18.57 8.14
CA GLU A 75 -15.26 -19.52 9.18
C GLU A 75 -15.41 -20.91 8.56
N THR A 76 -14.88 -21.90 9.24
CA THR A 76 -14.88 -23.29 8.78
C THR A 76 -15.07 -24.25 9.93
N HIS A 77 -15.61 -25.41 9.61
CA HIS A 77 -15.88 -26.47 10.57
C HIS A 77 -15.43 -27.81 9.97
N SER A 78 -14.68 -28.59 10.74
CA SER A 78 -14.37 -29.98 10.41
C SER A 78 -15.63 -30.84 10.46
N THR A 79 -15.57 -32.01 9.89
CA THR A 79 -16.62 -33.02 9.98
C THR A 79 -16.11 -34.24 10.75
N SER A 80 -17.02 -35.14 11.13
CA SER A 80 -16.63 -36.43 11.74
C SER A 80 -15.87 -37.34 10.76
N GLU A 81 -16.07 -37.16 9.45
CA GLU A 81 -15.41 -37.92 8.39
C GLU A 81 -14.02 -37.33 8.09
N ASP A 82 -13.87 -36.00 8.22
CA ASP A 82 -12.61 -35.29 8.05
C ASP A 82 -12.37 -34.33 9.25
N PRO A 83 -11.79 -34.81 10.34
CA PRO A 83 -11.53 -34.00 11.53
C PRO A 83 -10.48 -32.90 11.31
N ALA A 84 -9.61 -33.01 10.30
CA ALA A 84 -8.54 -32.07 10.01
C ALA A 84 -8.98 -30.94 9.05
N TYR A 85 -10.09 -31.08 8.34
CA TYR A 85 -10.54 -30.17 7.29
C TYR A 85 -10.44 -28.68 7.66
N ALA A 86 -10.92 -28.28 8.84
CA ALA A 86 -10.88 -26.89 9.24
C ALA A 86 -9.44 -26.36 9.45
N LEU A 87 -8.53 -27.20 9.88
CA LEU A 87 -7.11 -26.86 10.03
C LEU A 87 -6.42 -26.77 8.67
N ASP A 88 -6.76 -27.65 7.72
CA ASP A 88 -6.26 -27.62 6.34
C ASP A 88 -6.65 -26.33 5.62
N GLU A 89 -7.91 -25.90 5.76
CA GLU A 89 -8.40 -24.66 5.20
C GLU A 89 -7.63 -23.46 5.76
N VAL A 90 -7.44 -23.41 7.08
CA VAL A 90 -6.68 -22.32 7.72
C VAL A 90 -5.21 -22.35 7.34
N PHE A 91 -4.60 -23.54 7.23
CA PHE A 91 -3.23 -23.68 6.75
C PHE A 91 -3.06 -23.10 5.34
N ASN A 92 -4.00 -23.40 4.43
CA ASN A 92 -4.01 -22.84 3.09
C ASN A 92 -4.13 -21.32 3.11
N LEU A 93 -5.02 -20.75 3.94
CA LEU A 93 -5.19 -19.29 4.07
C LEU A 93 -3.94 -18.59 4.62
N LEU A 94 -3.21 -19.20 5.56
CA LEU A 94 -1.94 -18.68 6.06
C LEU A 94 -0.86 -18.60 4.96
N ASN A 95 -0.89 -19.52 4.00
CA ASN A 95 0.00 -19.51 2.84
C ASN A 95 -0.43 -18.49 1.77
N VAL A 96 -1.74 -18.34 1.55
CA VAL A 96 -2.31 -17.37 0.59
C VAL A 96 -2.02 -15.94 1.04
N TYR A 97 -2.36 -15.62 2.28
CA TYR A 97 -2.15 -14.30 2.87
C TYR A 97 -0.83 -14.29 3.63
N ARG A 98 0.23 -13.77 3.02
CA ARG A 98 1.55 -13.71 3.64
C ARG A 98 1.48 -13.06 5.02
N THR A 99 1.62 -13.87 6.02
CA THR A 99 1.40 -13.50 7.41
C THR A 99 2.70 -13.03 8.05
N SER A 100 2.67 -11.85 8.69
CA SER A 100 3.78 -11.29 9.45
C SER A 100 3.63 -11.52 10.94
N GLU A 101 2.40 -11.62 11.43
CA GLU A 101 2.06 -11.90 12.81
C GLU A 101 0.78 -12.73 12.89
N VAL A 102 0.73 -13.65 13.84
CA VAL A 102 -0.43 -14.50 14.12
C VAL A 102 -0.83 -14.38 15.58
N VAL A 103 -2.11 -14.13 15.81
CA VAL A 103 -2.74 -14.15 17.12
C VAL A 103 -3.63 -15.39 17.19
N VAL A 104 -3.27 -16.38 18.00
CA VAL A 104 -4.06 -17.61 18.16
C VAL A 104 -4.78 -17.60 19.50
N THR A 105 -6.08 -17.82 19.46
CA THR A 105 -6.93 -17.93 20.65
C THR A 105 -7.59 -19.29 20.68
N PHE A 106 -7.31 -20.04 21.73
CA PHE A 106 -7.95 -21.32 21.99
C PHE A 106 -9.10 -21.14 22.97
N LEU A 107 -10.27 -21.63 22.60
CA LEU A 107 -11.45 -21.62 23.49
C LEU A 107 -11.39 -22.78 24.48
N ASP A 108 -12.23 -22.72 25.51
CA ASP A 108 -12.22 -23.68 26.62
C ASP A 108 -12.42 -25.13 26.13
N GLY A 109 -11.56 -26.05 26.62
CA GLY A 109 -11.64 -27.48 26.32
C GLY A 109 -10.59 -28.00 25.34
N ILE A 110 -9.75 -27.16 24.74
CA ILE A 110 -8.69 -27.62 23.84
C ILE A 110 -7.43 -27.99 24.64
N SER A 111 -7.24 -29.29 24.86
CA SER A 111 -6.01 -29.85 25.50
C SER A 111 -4.81 -29.90 24.52
N ASP A 112 -5.06 -29.73 23.23
CA ASP A 112 -4.17 -30.09 22.11
C ASP A 112 -3.55 -28.90 21.39
N GLN A 113 -3.39 -27.77 22.10
CA GLN A 113 -2.90 -26.50 21.54
C GLN A 113 -1.58 -26.65 20.76
N ARG A 114 -0.64 -27.45 21.28
CA ARG A 114 0.66 -27.69 20.62
C ARG A 114 0.51 -28.43 19.29
N HIS A 115 -0.45 -29.35 19.21
CA HIS A 115 -0.73 -30.08 17.98
C HIS A 115 -1.26 -29.12 16.90
N VAL A 116 -2.23 -28.27 17.24
CA VAL A 116 -2.79 -27.27 16.31
C VAL A 116 -1.71 -26.31 15.83
N MET A 117 -0.86 -25.78 16.74
CA MET A 117 0.24 -24.89 16.36
C MET A 117 1.26 -25.56 15.44
N ALA A 118 1.62 -26.81 15.73
CA ALA A 118 2.53 -27.59 14.88
C ALA A 118 1.90 -27.91 13.52
N TYR A 119 0.60 -28.22 13.49
CA TYR A 119 -0.14 -28.50 12.27
C TYR A 119 -0.20 -27.29 11.32
N LEU A 120 -0.48 -26.11 11.89
CA LEU A 120 -0.54 -24.87 11.16
C LEU A 120 0.86 -24.30 10.82
N GLU A 121 1.92 -24.98 11.22
CA GLU A 121 3.32 -24.54 11.04
C GLU A 121 3.58 -23.09 11.51
N ILE A 122 2.89 -22.66 12.56
CA ILE A 122 3.04 -21.32 13.12
C ILE A 122 4.30 -21.27 13.96
N PRO A 123 5.35 -20.51 13.57
CA PRO A 123 6.58 -20.39 14.35
C PRO A 123 6.34 -19.69 15.69
N ASP A 124 7.00 -20.14 16.75
CA ASP A 124 6.85 -19.59 18.11
C ASP A 124 7.07 -18.08 18.20
N HIS A 125 7.92 -17.51 17.35
CA HIS A 125 8.21 -16.08 17.35
C HIS A 125 7.12 -15.22 16.67
N TYR A 126 6.14 -15.85 16.00
CA TYR A 126 4.95 -15.19 15.44
C TYR A 126 3.72 -15.38 16.31
N HIS A 127 3.85 -16.15 17.37
CA HIS A 127 2.75 -16.57 18.20
C HIS A 127 2.52 -15.59 19.34
N TYR A 128 1.31 -15.09 19.42
CA TYR A 128 0.80 -14.36 20.57
C TYR A 128 -0.46 -15.06 21.06
N SER A 129 -0.42 -15.60 22.27
CA SER A 129 -1.61 -16.24 22.87
C SER A 129 -2.36 -15.21 23.71
N VAL A 130 -3.59 -14.91 23.31
CA VAL A 130 -4.50 -14.08 24.10
C VAL A 130 -5.20 -14.96 25.16
N ASN A 131 -5.42 -14.41 26.36
CA ASN A 131 -6.20 -15.08 27.40
C ASN A 131 -7.56 -15.57 26.87
N ASN A 132 -8.01 -16.75 27.34
CA ASN A 132 -9.22 -17.47 26.94
C ASN A 132 -10.55 -16.71 27.21
N GLN A 133 -10.52 -15.39 27.35
CA GLN A 133 -11.72 -14.59 27.55
C GLN A 133 -12.32 -14.19 26.20
N ARG A 134 -13.47 -14.78 25.90
CA ARG A 134 -14.27 -14.36 24.72
C ARG A 134 -14.64 -12.88 24.85
N PRO A 135 -14.39 -12.05 23.83
CA PRO A 135 -14.87 -10.68 23.83
C PRO A 135 -16.42 -10.69 23.90
N LYS A 136 -16.97 -9.97 24.87
CA LYS A 136 -18.44 -9.88 25.02
C LYS A 136 -19.07 -9.23 23.78
N ILE A 137 -20.30 -9.61 23.45
CA ILE A 137 -21.04 -9.09 22.27
C ILE A 137 -21.15 -7.56 22.31
N ASP A 138 -21.39 -6.97 23.49
CA ASP A 138 -21.46 -5.52 23.63
C ASP A 138 -20.14 -4.85 23.27
N PHE A 139 -19.02 -5.40 23.72
CA PHE A 139 -17.68 -4.92 23.35
C PHE A 139 -17.41 -5.05 21.85
N GLN A 140 -17.79 -6.17 21.24
CA GLN A 140 -17.64 -6.38 19.79
C GLN A 140 -18.44 -5.32 19.01
N ASN A 141 -19.68 -5.07 19.39
CA ASN A 141 -20.54 -4.07 18.75
C ASN A 141 -19.96 -2.64 18.90
N GLU A 142 -19.51 -2.25 20.09
CA GLU A 142 -18.87 -0.94 20.30
C GLU A 142 -17.61 -0.80 19.43
N LEU A 143 -16.77 -1.82 19.42
CA LEU A 143 -15.52 -1.85 18.64
C LEU A 143 -15.79 -1.71 17.14
N PHE A 144 -16.71 -2.51 16.60
CA PHE A 144 -17.03 -2.47 15.15
C PHE A 144 -17.71 -1.17 14.76
N LYS A 145 -18.59 -0.63 15.61
CA LYS A 145 -19.21 0.68 15.40
C LYS A 145 -18.18 1.79 15.24
N GLU A 146 -17.18 1.78 16.10
CA GLU A 146 -16.11 2.79 16.09
C GLU A 146 -15.19 2.66 14.88
N VAL A 147 -14.68 1.45 14.62
CA VAL A 147 -13.68 1.18 13.58
C VAL A 147 -14.24 1.36 12.17
N TYR A 148 -15.45 0.84 11.92
CA TYR A 148 -16.12 0.92 10.62
C TYR A 148 -17.07 2.13 10.48
N GLN A 149 -17.16 3.00 11.50
CA GLN A 149 -18.02 4.19 11.51
C GLN A 149 -19.48 3.88 11.14
N ILE A 150 -20.04 2.81 11.72
CA ILE A 150 -21.38 2.33 11.41
C ILE A 150 -22.43 3.25 12.05
N HIS A 151 -23.29 3.83 11.21
CA HIS A 151 -24.40 4.69 11.59
C HIS A 151 -25.75 4.09 11.14
N SER A 152 -25.91 2.78 11.32
CA SER A 152 -27.10 2.01 10.95
C SER A 152 -28.08 1.85 12.12
N LEU A 153 -29.33 1.50 11.82
CA LEU A 153 -30.32 1.04 12.81
C LEU A 153 -30.06 -0.41 13.24
N LEU A 154 -29.35 -1.17 12.42
CA LEU A 154 -28.90 -2.52 12.74
C LEU A 154 -27.75 -2.48 13.75
N SER A 155 -27.58 -3.54 14.52
CA SER A 155 -26.36 -3.70 15.31
C SER A 155 -25.14 -3.76 14.38
N PRO A 156 -23.96 -3.33 14.83
CA PRO A 156 -22.74 -3.42 14.03
C PRO A 156 -22.43 -4.81 13.48
N ILE A 157 -22.68 -5.86 14.26
CA ILE A 157 -22.50 -7.25 13.85
C ILE A 157 -23.46 -7.60 12.69
N GLU A 158 -24.75 -7.21 12.79
CA GLU A 158 -25.73 -7.41 11.72
C GLU A 158 -25.39 -6.58 10.47
N HIS A 159 -24.88 -5.36 10.65
CA HIS A 159 -24.49 -4.50 9.53
C HIS A 159 -23.31 -5.09 8.73
N LEU A 160 -22.47 -5.87 9.38
CA LEU A 160 -21.33 -6.57 8.76
C LEU A 160 -21.70 -7.97 8.25
N ASP A 161 -22.98 -8.40 8.32
CA ASP A 161 -23.47 -9.75 7.97
C ASP A 161 -22.76 -10.87 8.78
N LEU A 162 -22.39 -10.61 10.04
CA LEU A 162 -21.64 -11.53 10.89
C LEU A 162 -22.47 -12.21 11.98
N GLU A 163 -23.78 -11.98 12.05
CA GLU A 163 -24.65 -12.53 13.11
C GLU A 163 -24.72 -14.06 13.11
N ARG A 164 -24.44 -14.70 11.98
CA ARG A 164 -24.43 -16.17 11.84
C ARG A 164 -23.05 -16.80 11.94
N SER A 165 -22.02 -15.98 12.18
CA SER A 165 -20.61 -16.40 12.14
C SER A 165 -19.88 -15.97 13.41
N PRO A 166 -20.19 -16.58 14.57
CA PRO A 166 -19.65 -16.15 15.86
C PRO A 166 -18.13 -16.29 15.96
N MET A 167 -17.55 -17.31 15.33
CA MET A 167 -16.11 -17.52 15.36
C MET A 167 -15.35 -16.42 14.60
N ILE A 168 -15.87 -15.97 13.45
CA ILE A 168 -15.33 -14.82 12.73
C ILE A 168 -15.46 -13.56 13.56
N THR A 169 -16.63 -13.34 14.16
CA THR A 169 -16.90 -12.12 14.93
C THR A 169 -15.93 -11.98 16.09
N GLU A 170 -15.64 -13.07 16.80
CA GLU A 170 -14.63 -13.11 17.86
C GLU A 170 -13.23 -12.89 17.31
N SER A 171 -12.85 -13.59 16.23
CA SER A 171 -11.54 -13.49 15.60
C SER A 171 -11.27 -12.05 15.12
N LEU A 172 -12.25 -11.41 14.48
CA LEU A 172 -12.14 -10.03 14.02
C LEU A 172 -12.00 -9.04 15.19
N ALA A 173 -12.77 -9.23 16.27
CA ALA A 173 -12.68 -8.38 17.44
C ALA A 173 -11.31 -8.48 18.12
N ILE A 174 -10.77 -9.69 18.26
CA ILE A 174 -9.44 -9.91 18.81
C ILE A 174 -8.36 -9.27 17.92
N LEU A 175 -8.45 -9.44 16.61
CA LEU A 175 -7.53 -8.85 15.64
C LEU A 175 -7.50 -7.32 15.73
N ILE A 176 -8.66 -6.70 15.70
CA ILE A 176 -8.77 -5.24 15.78
C ILE A 176 -8.25 -4.74 17.13
N HIS A 177 -8.60 -5.41 18.23
CA HIS A 177 -8.13 -5.02 19.55
C HIS A 177 -6.61 -5.11 19.67
N PHE A 178 -6.00 -6.19 19.16
CA PHE A 178 -4.55 -6.33 19.09
C PHE A 178 -3.89 -5.15 18.35
N VAL A 179 -4.44 -4.74 17.22
CA VAL A 179 -3.89 -3.62 16.45
C VAL A 179 -4.10 -2.28 17.16
N ILE A 180 -5.22 -2.10 17.86
CA ILE A 180 -5.49 -0.90 18.69
C ILE A 180 -4.46 -0.74 19.81
N GLU A 181 -4.07 -1.82 20.47
CA GLU A 181 -3.03 -1.80 21.51
C GLU A 181 -1.67 -1.33 20.97
N HIS A 182 -1.41 -1.53 19.68
CA HIS A 182 -0.19 -1.09 19.00
C HIS A 182 -0.29 0.37 18.52
N ASP A 183 -1.30 0.71 17.75
CA ASP A 183 -1.59 2.06 17.29
C ASP A 183 -3.09 2.20 16.93
N TYR A 184 -3.86 2.82 17.80
CA TYR A 184 -5.29 3.07 17.60
C TYR A 184 -5.62 3.75 16.26
N HIS A 185 -4.73 4.63 15.77
CA HIS A 185 -5.02 5.40 14.56
C HIS A 185 -5.00 4.57 13.28
N ILE A 186 -4.30 3.45 13.23
CA ILE A 186 -4.20 2.63 12.01
C ILE A 186 -5.43 1.76 11.75
N VAL A 187 -6.32 1.57 12.73
CA VAL A 187 -7.60 0.86 12.53
C VAL A 187 -8.77 1.78 12.20
N GLN A 188 -8.56 3.10 12.22
CA GLN A 188 -9.62 4.03 11.86
C GLN A 188 -9.99 3.93 10.38
N LYS A 189 -11.27 4.12 10.06
CA LYS A 189 -11.78 4.14 8.67
C LYS A 189 -11.32 2.93 7.85
N MET A 190 -11.40 1.73 8.42
CA MET A 190 -11.12 0.50 7.68
C MET A 190 -12.20 0.26 6.61
N SER A 191 -11.80 -0.36 5.52
CA SER A 191 -12.75 -0.87 4.53
C SER A 191 -13.61 -1.97 5.14
N MET A 192 -14.86 -2.10 4.67
CA MET A 192 -15.72 -3.21 5.10
C MET A 192 -15.00 -4.55 4.88
N PRO A 193 -15.04 -5.45 5.87
CA PRO A 193 -14.39 -6.74 5.77
C PRO A 193 -15.05 -7.59 4.68
N ARG A 194 -14.28 -8.48 4.07
CA ARG A 194 -14.75 -9.35 3.00
C ARG A 194 -14.77 -10.80 3.47
N LEU A 195 -15.91 -11.45 3.32
CA LEU A 195 -16.03 -12.88 3.54
C LEU A 195 -15.40 -13.63 2.35
N ILE A 196 -14.56 -14.62 2.64
CA ILE A 196 -14.02 -15.55 1.65
C ILE A 196 -15.13 -16.56 1.32
N ASP A 197 -15.58 -16.60 0.06
CA ASP A 197 -16.55 -17.57 -0.43
C ASP A 197 -15.83 -18.71 -1.15
N ASN A 198 -15.53 -19.78 -0.43
CA ASN A 198 -14.82 -20.95 -0.98
C ASN A 198 -15.58 -21.65 -2.10
N ARG A 199 -16.89 -21.41 -2.26
CA ARG A 199 -17.67 -22.02 -3.37
C ARG A 199 -17.30 -21.48 -4.75
N ARG A 200 -16.68 -20.29 -4.80
CA ARG A 200 -16.23 -19.65 -6.04
C ARG A 200 -14.82 -20.06 -6.45
N PHE A 201 -14.05 -20.61 -5.52
CA PHE A 201 -12.65 -20.94 -5.72
C PHE A 201 -12.44 -22.44 -5.69
N MET A 202 -11.43 -22.90 -6.45
CA MET A 202 -11.01 -24.28 -6.41
C MET A 202 -10.37 -24.59 -5.06
N TYR A 203 -10.84 -25.65 -4.41
CA TYR A 203 -10.20 -26.17 -3.22
C TYR A 203 -8.83 -26.76 -3.57
N LEU A 204 -7.80 -26.26 -2.95
CA LEU A 204 -6.45 -26.78 -3.06
C LEU A 204 -6.11 -27.45 -1.73
N GLY A 205 -6.15 -28.77 -1.71
CA GLY A 205 -5.89 -29.57 -0.52
C GLY A 205 -4.49 -29.38 0.04
N ASN A 206 -4.26 -30.01 1.16
CA ASN A 206 -3.09 -29.91 2.03
C ASN A 206 -1.76 -29.73 1.27
N ASN A 207 -1.11 -28.57 1.48
CA ASN A 207 0.20 -28.22 0.91
C ASN A 207 0.31 -28.26 -0.64
N ALA A 208 -0.83 -28.29 -1.36
CA ALA A 208 -0.85 -28.36 -2.82
C ALA A 208 -0.12 -27.18 -3.48
N LEU A 209 -0.20 -25.99 -2.91
CA LEU A 209 0.47 -24.79 -3.42
C LEU A 209 2.00 -24.95 -3.49
N GLU A 210 2.60 -25.54 -2.47
CA GLU A 210 4.03 -25.85 -2.43
C GLU A 210 4.39 -27.05 -3.32
N GLN A 211 3.63 -28.13 -3.24
CA GLN A 211 3.85 -29.34 -4.04
C GLN A 211 3.75 -29.10 -5.54
N MET A 212 2.84 -28.24 -5.98
CA MET A 212 2.72 -27.82 -7.38
C MET A 212 3.75 -26.73 -7.77
N GLY A 213 4.62 -26.31 -6.87
CA GLY A 213 5.60 -25.26 -7.13
C GLY A 213 5.00 -23.88 -7.40
N ILE A 214 3.75 -23.63 -6.94
CA ILE A 214 3.11 -22.31 -7.10
C ILE A 214 3.82 -21.28 -6.23
N ILE A 215 4.10 -21.67 -4.99
CA ILE A 215 4.90 -20.92 -4.01
C ILE A 215 6.01 -21.82 -3.43
N SER A 216 7.00 -21.23 -2.79
CA SER A 216 8.03 -21.96 -2.03
C SER A 216 8.48 -21.16 -0.82
N LYS A 217 8.85 -21.88 0.24
CA LYS A 217 9.52 -21.33 1.43
C LYS A 217 10.95 -20.87 1.11
N ASP A 218 11.61 -21.52 0.14
CA ASP A 218 12.91 -21.08 -0.36
C ASP A 218 12.75 -19.90 -1.34
N ARG A 219 13.30 -18.76 -0.95
CA ARG A 219 13.29 -17.54 -1.77
C ARG A 219 14.06 -17.66 -3.08
N GLN A 220 14.98 -18.61 -3.20
CA GLN A 220 15.81 -18.79 -4.41
C GLN A 220 15.13 -19.73 -5.42
N GLU A 221 14.19 -20.54 -4.99
CA GLU A 221 13.50 -21.48 -5.86
C GLU A 221 12.60 -20.75 -6.88
N LEU A 222 12.63 -21.24 -8.14
CA LEU A 222 11.74 -20.76 -9.18
C LEU A 222 10.34 -21.33 -8.94
N THR A 223 9.36 -20.45 -8.78
CA THR A 223 7.95 -20.83 -8.58
C THR A 223 7.09 -20.33 -9.73
N LEU A 224 5.88 -20.89 -9.88
CA LEU A 224 4.92 -20.44 -10.88
C LEU A 224 4.57 -18.96 -10.67
N LEU A 225 4.40 -18.51 -9.41
CA LEU A 225 4.16 -17.11 -9.10
C LEU A 225 5.29 -16.21 -9.61
N LYS A 226 6.54 -16.56 -9.37
CA LYS A 226 7.70 -15.76 -9.86
C LYS A 226 7.80 -15.75 -11.37
N MET A 227 7.47 -16.88 -12.02
CA MET A 227 7.46 -16.98 -13.48
C MET A 227 6.37 -16.09 -14.09
N MET A 228 5.16 -16.13 -13.51
CA MET A 228 3.98 -15.39 -13.98
C MET A 228 4.04 -13.88 -13.65
N ASP A 229 4.78 -13.46 -12.61
CA ASP A 229 4.85 -12.06 -12.20
C ASP A 229 5.75 -11.24 -13.13
N LYS A 230 5.12 -10.62 -14.11
CA LYS A 230 5.68 -9.59 -15.00
C LYS A 230 4.91 -8.28 -14.87
N SER A 231 4.27 -8.08 -13.71
CA SER A 231 3.45 -6.91 -13.40
C SER A 231 4.29 -5.63 -13.35
N ALA A 232 3.75 -4.55 -13.87
CA ALA A 232 4.37 -3.22 -13.85
C ALA A 232 4.12 -2.49 -12.51
N THR A 233 3.00 -2.79 -11.86
CA THR A 233 2.54 -2.10 -10.65
C THR A 233 2.49 -3.03 -9.43
N ALA A 234 2.63 -2.45 -8.22
CA ALA A 234 2.47 -3.20 -6.98
C ALA A 234 1.03 -3.75 -6.79
N ILE A 235 0.03 -2.97 -7.22
CA ILE A 235 -1.39 -3.38 -7.13
C ILE A 235 -1.70 -4.54 -8.08
N GLY A 236 -1.11 -4.57 -9.28
CA GLY A 236 -1.24 -5.69 -10.22
C GLY A 236 -0.57 -6.96 -9.70
N ARG A 237 0.62 -6.83 -9.10
CA ARG A 237 1.34 -7.95 -8.47
C ARG A 237 0.51 -8.61 -7.37
N ARG A 238 -0.09 -7.82 -6.47
CA ARG A 238 -0.96 -8.35 -5.41
C ARG A 238 -2.18 -9.08 -5.98
N LEU A 239 -2.83 -8.50 -6.99
CA LEU A 239 -3.97 -9.16 -7.64
C LEU A 239 -3.57 -10.44 -8.39
N LEU A 240 -2.42 -10.46 -9.07
CA LEU A 240 -1.90 -11.66 -9.73
C LEU A 240 -1.66 -12.79 -8.72
N LYS A 241 -1.02 -12.48 -7.61
CA LYS A 241 -0.79 -13.41 -6.51
C LYS A 241 -2.11 -13.97 -5.97
N GLU A 242 -3.07 -13.09 -5.63
CA GLU A 242 -4.40 -13.48 -5.16
C GLU A 242 -5.09 -14.46 -6.15
N ARG A 243 -5.03 -14.17 -7.46
CA ARG A 243 -5.63 -15.02 -8.50
C ARG A 243 -4.96 -16.37 -8.69
N LEU A 244 -3.65 -16.45 -8.51
CA LEU A 244 -2.92 -17.72 -8.61
C LEU A 244 -3.14 -18.61 -7.38
N LEU A 245 -3.23 -18.00 -6.20
CA LEU A 245 -3.41 -18.73 -4.95
C LEU A 245 -4.87 -19.14 -4.71
N ASN A 246 -5.82 -18.40 -5.31
CA ASN A 246 -7.26 -18.68 -5.25
C ASN A 246 -7.82 -18.82 -6.67
N PRO A 247 -7.62 -19.97 -7.35
CA PRO A 247 -8.13 -20.19 -8.70
C PRO A 247 -9.64 -20.17 -8.72
N ILE A 248 -10.23 -19.30 -9.56
CA ILE A 248 -11.68 -19.18 -9.68
C ILE A 248 -12.26 -20.27 -10.58
N MET A 249 -13.43 -20.80 -10.22
CA MET A 249 -14.13 -21.82 -11.00
C MET A 249 -15.19 -21.25 -11.95
N GLU A 250 -15.53 -19.96 -11.81
CA GLU A 250 -16.58 -19.32 -12.59
C GLU A 250 -16.15 -19.11 -14.05
N LYS A 251 -16.77 -19.83 -14.98
CA LYS A 251 -16.47 -19.80 -16.42
C LYS A 251 -16.51 -18.40 -17.01
N ASN A 252 -17.56 -17.64 -16.74
CA ASN A 252 -17.74 -16.30 -17.31
C ASN A 252 -16.60 -15.34 -16.91
N GLU A 253 -16.13 -15.45 -15.68
CA GLU A 253 -15.00 -14.64 -15.21
C GLU A 253 -13.67 -15.11 -15.83
N LEU A 254 -13.46 -16.43 -15.98
CA LEU A 254 -12.29 -16.97 -16.67
C LEU A 254 -12.25 -16.52 -18.13
N GLU A 255 -13.38 -16.62 -18.86
CA GLU A 255 -13.49 -16.15 -20.24
C GLU A 255 -13.25 -14.64 -20.35
N ARG A 256 -13.75 -13.85 -19.40
CA ARG A 256 -13.48 -12.41 -19.34
C ARG A 256 -11.98 -12.14 -19.22
N ARG A 257 -11.28 -12.85 -18.34
CA ARG A 257 -9.83 -12.73 -18.14
C ARG A 257 -9.05 -13.13 -19.38
N TYR A 258 -9.39 -14.26 -20.04
CA TYR A 258 -8.73 -14.67 -21.28
C TYR A 258 -8.97 -13.68 -22.43
N ASN A 259 -10.18 -13.15 -22.55
CA ASN A 259 -10.48 -12.11 -23.52
C ASN A 259 -9.65 -10.83 -23.30
N LEU A 260 -9.40 -10.46 -22.04
CA LEU A 260 -8.52 -9.34 -21.73
C LEU A 260 -7.07 -9.62 -22.15
N ILE A 261 -6.53 -10.81 -21.82
CA ILE A 261 -5.18 -11.25 -22.19
C ILE A 261 -4.97 -11.18 -23.73
N GLU A 262 -5.94 -11.64 -24.49
CA GLU A 262 -5.89 -11.58 -25.96
C GLU A 262 -5.93 -10.14 -26.48
N ARG A 263 -6.84 -9.29 -25.94
CA ARG A 263 -6.98 -7.89 -26.39
C ARG A 263 -5.74 -7.05 -26.09
N VAL A 264 -5.05 -7.30 -24.98
CA VAL A 264 -3.83 -6.57 -24.64
C VAL A 264 -2.60 -7.07 -25.40
N SER A 265 -2.65 -8.25 -26.04
CA SER A 265 -1.47 -8.93 -26.60
C SER A 265 -0.67 -8.11 -27.60
N SER A 266 -1.32 -7.34 -28.45
CA SER A 266 -0.68 -6.43 -29.41
C SER A 266 -0.27 -5.07 -28.82
N HIS A 267 -0.65 -4.80 -27.58
CA HIS A 267 -0.46 -3.52 -26.90
C HIS A 267 0.46 -3.60 -25.68
N VAL A 268 1.00 -4.77 -25.38
CA VAL A 268 1.77 -5.10 -24.15
C VAL A 268 2.83 -4.05 -23.84
N ARG A 269 3.66 -3.69 -24.80
CA ARG A 269 4.76 -2.75 -24.59
C ARG A 269 4.29 -1.37 -24.15
N TYR A 270 3.30 -0.82 -24.81
CA TYR A 270 2.77 0.52 -24.53
C TYR A 270 2.05 0.57 -23.18
N LEU A 271 1.22 -0.45 -22.90
CA LEU A 271 0.50 -0.54 -21.64
C LEU A 271 1.46 -0.71 -20.46
N ASP A 272 2.48 -1.54 -20.60
CA ASP A 272 3.51 -1.74 -19.56
C ASP A 272 4.24 -0.43 -19.24
N GLU A 273 4.65 0.33 -20.26
CA GLU A 273 5.35 1.60 -20.09
C GLU A 273 4.49 2.63 -19.36
N MET A 274 3.21 2.78 -19.76
CA MET A 274 2.27 3.69 -19.11
C MET A 274 2.01 3.30 -17.64
N MET A 275 1.85 2.00 -17.35
CA MET A 275 1.56 1.53 -16.00
C MET A 275 2.75 1.69 -15.04
N ARG A 276 3.99 1.76 -15.52
CA ARG A 276 5.17 2.05 -14.69
C ARG A 276 5.12 3.42 -14.02
N GLY A 277 4.35 4.36 -14.56
CA GLY A 277 4.09 5.66 -13.95
C GLY A 277 3.07 5.64 -12.80
N VAL A 278 2.45 4.48 -12.54
CA VAL A 278 1.44 4.33 -11.49
C VAL A 278 2.11 3.78 -10.23
N TYR A 279 2.16 4.61 -9.20
CA TYR A 279 2.65 4.22 -7.87
C TYR A 279 1.64 3.32 -7.15
N ASP A 280 1.97 2.87 -5.95
CA ASP A 280 1.09 2.04 -5.12
C ASP A 280 -0.14 2.83 -4.60
N LEU A 281 -1.11 3.05 -5.50
CA LEU A 281 -2.32 3.83 -5.20
C LEU A 281 -3.13 3.24 -4.04
N GLU A 282 -3.06 1.94 -3.81
CA GLU A 282 -3.79 1.28 -2.72
C GLU A 282 -3.25 1.73 -1.35
N ARG A 283 -1.94 1.69 -1.16
CA ARG A 283 -1.30 2.19 0.06
C ARG A 283 -1.38 3.71 0.19
N LEU A 284 -1.21 4.44 -0.92
CA LEU A 284 -1.34 5.91 -0.93
C LEU A 284 -2.77 6.34 -0.59
N SER A 285 -3.79 5.68 -1.14
CA SER A 285 -5.19 5.93 -0.79
C SER A 285 -5.47 5.66 0.69
N ARG A 286 -4.90 4.59 1.25
CA ARG A 286 -5.01 4.30 2.68
C ARG A 286 -4.37 5.38 3.55
N ARG A 287 -3.18 5.86 3.19
CA ARG A 287 -2.51 6.98 3.89
C ARG A 287 -3.30 8.28 3.81
N LEU A 288 -3.88 8.57 2.64
CA LEU A 288 -4.77 9.71 2.43
C LEU A 288 -5.99 9.61 3.34
N ASN A 289 -6.61 8.44 3.41
CA ASN A 289 -7.78 8.15 4.25
C ASN A 289 -7.51 8.42 5.74
N LEU A 290 -6.31 8.05 6.21
CA LEU A 290 -5.87 8.28 7.59
C LEU A 290 -5.34 9.69 7.88
N GLY A 291 -5.24 10.58 6.87
CA GLY A 291 -4.62 11.89 7.03
C GLY A 291 -3.11 11.83 7.29
N ARG A 292 -2.46 10.72 6.90
CA ARG A 292 -1.02 10.46 7.11
C ARG A 292 -0.18 10.55 5.83
N LEU A 293 -0.79 10.88 4.68
CA LEU A 293 -0.08 11.04 3.42
C LEU A 293 0.95 12.17 3.53
N HIS A 294 2.19 11.91 3.14
CA HIS A 294 3.22 12.94 3.13
C HIS A 294 3.01 13.92 1.95
N PRO A 295 3.44 15.19 2.06
CA PRO A 295 3.32 16.13 0.95
C PRO A 295 3.97 15.64 -0.36
N PHE A 296 5.15 14.99 -0.30
CA PHE A 296 5.77 14.41 -1.49
C PHE A 296 4.97 13.23 -2.07
N GLU A 297 4.27 12.45 -1.23
CA GLU A 297 3.44 11.34 -1.69
C GLU A 297 2.17 11.81 -2.42
N MET A 298 1.68 13.02 -2.13
CA MET A 298 0.61 13.63 -2.91
C MET A 298 1.01 13.81 -4.39
N ASN A 299 2.29 14.09 -4.64
CA ASN A 299 2.83 14.10 -6.01
C ASN A 299 2.77 12.71 -6.65
N HIS A 300 3.07 11.64 -5.90
CA HIS A 300 2.93 10.28 -6.42
C HIS A 300 1.48 9.94 -6.77
N VAL A 301 0.51 10.39 -5.96
CA VAL A 301 -0.92 10.24 -6.29
C VAL A 301 -1.27 11.03 -7.55
N TYR A 302 -0.82 12.28 -7.65
CA TYR A 302 -1.06 13.13 -8.80
C TYR A 302 -0.46 12.55 -10.09
N ASP A 303 0.82 12.16 -10.06
CA ASP A 303 1.53 11.57 -11.20
C ASP A 303 0.89 10.25 -11.64
N SER A 304 0.43 9.42 -10.66
CA SER A 304 -0.32 8.20 -10.95
C SER A 304 -1.64 8.48 -11.66
N MET A 305 -2.40 9.49 -11.21
CA MET A 305 -3.67 9.83 -11.85
C MET A 305 -3.49 10.44 -13.24
N LEU A 306 -2.38 11.13 -13.52
CA LEU A 306 -2.00 11.54 -14.88
C LEU A 306 -1.74 10.31 -15.75
N SER A 307 -0.94 9.36 -15.28
CA SER A 307 -0.66 8.11 -16.01
C SER A 307 -1.95 7.30 -16.24
N VAL A 308 -2.85 7.25 -15.27
CA VAL A 308 -4.16 6.60 -15.39
C VAL A 308 -5.03 7.29 -16.46
N LYS A 309 -5.01 8.62 -16.54
CA LYS A 309 -5.73 9.36 -17.59
C LYS A 309 -5.23 8.98 -18.99
N GLU A 310 -3.93 8.97 -19.20
CA GLU A 310 -3.31 8.57 -20.47
C GLU A 310 -3.63 7.11 -20.81
N LEU A 311 -3.50 6.21 -19.82
CA LEU A 311 -3.82 4.79 -19.94
C LEU A 311 -5.29 4.58 -20.37
N MET A 312 -6.22 5.26 -19.70
CA MET A 312 -7.65 5.19 -20.00
C MET A 312 -7.95 5.64 -21.45
N LEU A 313 -7.36 6.75 -21.88
CA LEU A 313 -7.53 7.26 -23.26
C LEU A 313 -7.01 6.26 -24.30
N TYR A 314 -5.85 5.67 -24.04
CA TYR A 314 -5.26 4.65 -24.90
C TYR A 314 -6.16 3.40 -24.97
N VAL A 315 -6.58 2.87 -23.82
CA VAL A 315 -7.45 1.68 -23.71
C VAL A 315 -8.79 1.90 -24.41
N LYS A 316 -9.39 3.09 -24.26
CA LYS A 316 -10.64 3.48 -24.91
C LYS A 316 -10.47 3.56 -26.43
N LYS A 317 -9.40 4.19 -26.91
CA LYS A 317 -9.08 4.33 -28.35
C LYS A 317 -8.97 2.96 -29.02
N HIS A 318 -8.32 2.00 -28.36
CA HIS A 318 -8.08 0.65 -28.89
C HIS A 318 -9.15 -0.38 -28.50
N LYS A 319 -10.22 0.03 -27.80
CA LYS A 319 -11.35 -0.82 -27.37
C LYS A 319 -10.91 -2.08 -26.57
N ILE A 320 -9.86 -1.95 -25.76
CA ILE A 320 -9.29 -3.05 -25.00
C ILE A 320 -10.21 -3.48 -23.86
N GLN A 321 -10.63 -2.52 -23.02
CA GLN A 321 -11.49 -2.74 -21.86
C GLN A 321 -12.40 -1.53 -21.63
N LYS A 322 -13.57 -1.75 -21.00
CA LYS A 322 -14.42 -0.63 -20.54
C LYS A 322 -13.81 -0.02 -19.27
N THR A 323 -13.79 1.31 -19.21
CA THR A 323 -13.39 2.04 -18.00
C THR A 323 -14.57 2.20 -17.04
N PRO A 324 -14.42 1.89 -15.75
CA PRO A 324 -15.50 2.02 -14.77
C PRO A 324 -15.67 3.44 -14.19
N PHE A 325 -14.95 4.42 -14.73
CA PHE A 325 -14.96 5.84 -14.33
C PHE A 325 -14.86 6.74 -15.55
N HIS A 326 -15.22 8.02 -15.39
CA HIS A 326 -15.18 9.02 -16.45
C HIS A 326 -13.89 9.83 -16.42
N GLU A 327 -13.45 10.30 -17.59
CA GLU A 327 -12.29 11.18 -17.71
C GLU A 327 -12.45 12.46 -16.89
N SER A 328 -13.67 13.02 -16.87
CA SER A 328 -14.01 14.22 -16.09
C SER A 328 -13.77 14.05 -14.58
N GLU A 329 -13.97 12.86 -14.03
CA GLU A 329 -13.72 12.59 -12.60
C GLU A 329 -12.22 12.68 -12.28
N VAL A 330 -11.37 12.12 -13.16
CA VAL A 330 -9.91 12.19 -13.04
C VAL A 330 -9.42 13.64 -13.19
N GLU A 331 -9.93 14.35 -14.19
CA GLU A 331 -9.58 15.76 -14.43
C GLU A 331 -10.00 16.68 -13.28
N GLU A 332 -11.15 16.41 -12.69
CA GLU A 332 -11.63 17.14 -11.52
C GLU A 332 -10.68 16.98 -10.34
N PHE A 333 -10.26 15.73 -10.05
CA PHE A 333 -9.27 15.45 -9.03
C PHE A 333 -7.94 16.19 -9.28
N LEU A 334 -7.38 16.07 -10.49
CA LEU A 334 -6.11 16.72 -10.86
C LEU A 334 -6.20 18.26 -10.73
N ARG A 335 -7.33 18.84 -11.11
CA ARG A 335 -7.60 20.27 -11.00
C ARG A 335 -7.70 20.73 -9.56
N ASP A 336 -8.36 19.97 -8.71
CA ASP A 336 -8.52 20.30 -7.29
C ASP A 336 -7.18 20.26 -6.54
N ILE A 337 -6.31 19.29 -6.87
CA ILE A 337 -4.94 19.24 -6.33
C ILE A 337 -4.15 20.48 -6.76
N ASN A 338 -4.11 20.79 -8.06
CA ASN A 338 -3.36 21.96 -8.60
C ASN A 338 -3.85 23.30 -8.04
N LYS A 339 -5.14 23.41 -7.68
CA LYS A 339 -5.68 24.60 -7.03
C LYS A 339 -5.29 24.75 -5.57
N SER A 340 -4.92 23.64 -4.92
CA SER A 340 -4.73 23.62 -3.47
C SER A 340 -3.28 23.44 -3.06
N ILE A 341 -2.46 22.76 -3.86
CA ILE A 341 -1.10 22.36 -3.50
C ILE A 341 -0.12 22.77 -4.60
N ASP A 342 0.95 23.43 -4.20
CA ASP A 342 2.13 23.64 -5.02
C ASP A 342 2.94 22.34 -5.04
N LEU A 343 2.83 21.60 -6.15
CA LEU A 343 3.43 20.28 -6.31
C LEU A 343 4.96 20.34 -6.34
N ASP A 344 5.56 21.41 -6.85
CA ASP A 344 7.02 21.55 -6.92
C ASP A 344 7.62 21.80 -5.53
N VAL A 345 6.94 22.58 -4.72
CA VAL A 345 7.34 22.84 -3.33
C VAL A 345 7.09 21.62 -2.46
N SER A 346 5.91 20.97 -2.58
CA SER A 346 5.51 19.85 -1.74
C SER A 346 6.38 18.61 -1.91
N ARG A 347 7.01 18.41 -3.08
CA ARG A 347 7.94 17.29 -3.37
C ARG A 347 9.08 17.16 -2.37
N ARG A 348 9.46 18.26 -1.70
CA ARG A 348 10.60 18.29 -0.79
C ARG A 348 10.27 17.85 0.63
N PHE A 349 8.99 17.68 0.96
CA PHE A 349 8.56 17.54 2.34
C PHE A 349 7.93 16.19 2.67
N THR A 350 8.34 15.66 3.84
CA THR A 350 7.55 14.74 4.64
C THR A 350 6.74 15.51 5.67
N ASN A 351 5.76 14.88 6.34
CA ASN A 351 4.98 15.53 7.41
C ASN A 351 5.86 16.12 8.54
N ASN A 352 7.04 15.54 8.75
CA ASN A 352 7.98 15.98 9.79
C ASN A 352 8.92 17.08 9.33
N THR A 353 9.21 17.19 8.04
CA THR A 353 10.20 18.12 7.48
C THR A 353 9.61 19.38 6.86
N VAL A 354 8.29 19.57 6.94
CA VAL A 354 7.64 20.81 6.45
C VAL A 354 8.18 22.01 7.22
N ASP A 355 8.79 22.95 6.51
CA ASP A 355 9.39 24.18 7.03
C ASP A 355 9.00 25.45 6.27
N GLU A 356 8.23 25.31 5.17
CA GLU A 356 7.65 26.41 4.40
C GLU A 356 6.22 26.11 3.91
N ASN A 357 5.56 27.11 3.31
CA ASN A 357 4.23 26.96 2.75
C ASN A 357 4.30 26.28 1.38
N PHE A 358 3.58 25.17 1.21
CA PHE A 358 3.37 24.49 -0.06
C PHE A 358 1.88 24.51 -0.51
N LEU A 359 1.03 25.28 0.17
CA LEU A 359 -0.35 25.47 -0.26
C LEU A 359 -0.44 26.64 -1.23
N MET A 360 -1.34 26.51 -2.21
CA MET A 360 -1.60 27.57 -3.18
C MET A 360 -2.29 28.78 -2.53
N ASN A 361 -2.06 29.94 -3.11
CA ASN A 361 -2.70 31.17 -2.67
C ASN A 361 -4.24 31.07 -2.79
N GLY A 362 -4.97 31.50 -1.78
CA GLY A 362 -6.44 31.40 -1.72
C GLY A 362 -6.96 30.14 -1.01
N VAL A 363 -6.09 29.23 -0.57
CA VAL A 363 -6.48 28.04 0.20
C VAL A 363 -6.80 28.39 1.66
N ASP A 364 -6.06 29.35 2.22
CA ASP A 364 -6.27 29.82 3.60
C ASP A 364 -5.85 31.29 3.75
N GLU A 365 -6.81 32.17 4.05
CA GLU A 365 -6.59 33.62 4.17
C GLU A 365 -5.57 33.98 5.25
N THR A 366 -5.53 33.21 6.34
CA THR A 366 -4.60 33.48 7.46
C THR A 366 -3.15 33.20 7.02
N ILE A 367 -2.94 32.09 6.32
CA ILE A 367 -1.63 31.74 5.77
C ILE A 367 -1.19 32.79 4.75
N ASP A 368 -2.09 33.17 3.83
CA ASP A 368 -1.81 34.15 2.78
C ASP A 368 -1.43 35.52 3.37
N THR A 369 -2.14 35.95 4.43
CA THR A 369 -1.84 37.18 5.12
C THR A 369 -0.45 37.15 5.76
N LEU A 370 -0.11 36.08 6.48
CA LEU A 370 1.20 35.92 7.12
C LEU A 370 2.35 35.82 6.08
N VAL A 371 2.11 35.19 4.95
CA VAL A 371 3.09 35.13 3.84
C VAL A 371 3.31 36.51 3.23
N LYS A 372 2.24 37.30 3.03
CA LYS A 372 2.34 38.70 2.57
C LYS A 372 3.09 39.58 3.56
N GLU A 373 2.77 39.48 4.84
CA GLU A 373 3.49 40.23 5.90
C GLU A 373 4.98 39.89 5.88
N ASN A 374 5.34 38.60 5.79
CA ASN A 374 6.75 38.20 5.69
C ASN A 374 7.43 38.75 4.44
N SER A 375 6.73 38.76 3.31
CA SER A 375 7.26 39.31 2.05
C SER A 375 7.57 40.83 2.19
N VAL A 376 6.68 41.59 2.82
CA VAL A 376 6.91 43.02 3.10
C VAL A 376 8.13 43.22 4.00
N MET A 377 8.27 42.40 5.06
CA MET A 377 9.42 42.50 5.96
C MET A 377 10.74 42.11 5.29
N LEU A 378 10.71 41.11 4.37
CA LEU A 378 11.89 40.72 3.58
C LEU A 378 12.28 41.83 2.59
N ILE A 379 11.33 42.51 1.96
CA ILE A 379 11.59 43.69 1.11
C ILE A 379 12.29 44.80 1.94
N ALA A 380 11.88 45.01 3.19
CA ALA A 380 12.56 45.98 4.05
C ALA A 380 14.05 45.62 4.32
N PHE A 381 14.36 44.32 4.47
CA PHE A 381 15.75 43.84 4.50
C PHE A 381 16.49 44.11 3.18
N GLU A 382 15.84 43.83 2.03
CA GLU A 382 16.43 44.09 0.71
C GLU A 382 16.75 45.59 0.51
N ASP A 383 15.91 46.48 0.97
CA ASP A 383 16.15 47.92 0.85
C ASP A 383 17.33 48.38 1.70
N ILE A 384 17.49 47.80 2.91
CA ILE A 384 18.69 48.07 3.74
C ILE A 384 19.95 47.52 3.04
N MET A 385 19.87 46.30 2.48
CA MET A 385 21.00 45.71 1.77
C MET A 385 21.39 46.54 0.56
N LYS A 386 20.44 47.08 -0.22
CA LYS A 386 20.71 48.00 -1.35
C LYS A 386 21.41 49.25 -0.90
N LYS A 387 21.01 49.87 0.23
CA LYS A 387 21.69 51.04 0.78
C LYS A 387 23.16 50.71 1.13
N ILE A 388 23.43 49.56 1.74
CA ILE A 388 24.79 49.10 2.03
C ILE A 388 25.60 48.85 0.76
N GLU A 389 24.95 48.32 -0.29
CA GLU A 389 25.59 48.13 -1.61
C GLU A 389 25.97 49.46 -2.25
N ILE A 390 25.12 50.50 -2.17
CA ILE A 390 25.43 51.86 -2.65
C ILE A 390 26.66 52.44 -1.93
N ILE A 391 26.80 52.24 -0.63
CA ILE A 391 28.00 52.64 0.11
C ILE A 391 29.23 51.90 -0.36
N LEU A 392 29.11 50.58 -0.64
CA LEU A 392 30.18 49.75 -1.19
C LEU A 392 30.62 50.22 -2.59
N GLU A 393 29.68 50.55 -3.45
CA GLU A 393 29.94 51.06 -4.80
C GLU A 393 30.61 52.43 -4.79
N SER A 394 30.27 53.31 -3.84
CA SER A 394 30.89 54.63 -3.69
C SER A 394 32.38 54.54 -3.34
N VAL A 395 32.82 53.48 -2.69
CA VAL A 395 34.22 53.24 -2.30
C VAL A 395 34.99 52.37 -3.31
N ASN A 396 34.30 51.50 -4.07
CA ASN A 396 34.85 50.57 -5.05
C ASN A 396 34.16 50.74 -6.40
N ALA A 397 34.53 51.73 -7.18
CA ALA A 397 33.99 51.88 -8.55
C ALA A 397 34.47 50.72 -9.44
N GLY A 398 33.68 49.65 -9.62
CA GLY A 398 33.98 48.67 -10.64
C GLY A 398 33.48 47.26 -10.54
N SER A 399 32.48 46.85 -9.76
CA SER A 399 31.98 45.47 -9.74
C SER A 399 30.46 45.40 -9.72
N ALA A 400 29.89 44.82 -10.77
CA ALA A 400 28.46 44.60 -10.98
C ALA A 400 27.88 43.36 -10.27
N SER A 401 28.45 42.90 -9.17
CA SER A 401 27.98 41.69 -8.46
C SER A 401 27.43 42.05 -7.08
N ARG A 402 26.27 41.48 -6.71
CA ARG A 402 25.69 41.59 -5.36
C ARG A 402 26.69 41.06 -4.32
N HIS A 403 27.02 41.88 -3.36
CA HIS A 403 28.05 41.61 -2.34
C HIS A 403 27.49 41.48 -0.94
N VAL A 404 26.26 41.97 -0.73
CA VAL A 404 25.51 41.90 0.52
C VAL A 404 24.47 40.79 0.43
N SER A 405 24.42 39.94 1.42
CA SER A 405 23.49 38.79 1.45
C SER A 405 22.69 38.78 2.76
N LEU A 406 21.46 38.28 2.69
CA LEU A 406 20.65 37.99 3.85
C LEU A 406 21.02 36.59 4.35
N GLY A 407 21.52 36.50 5.59
CA GLY A 407 21.82 35.24 6.27
C GLY A 407 20.69 34.84 7.21
N LEU A 408 20.53 33.54 7.44
CA LEU A 408 19.60 32.97 8.41
C LEU A 408 20.33 32.02 9.34
N LEU A 409 20.18 32.21 10.64
CA LEU A 409 20.58 31.27 11.67
C LEU A 409 19.33 30.79 12.41
N GLU A 410 19.14 29.50 12.56
CA GLU A 410 17.92 28.93 13.18
C GLU A 410 17.64 29.48 14.59
N LYS A 411 18.70 29.80 15.37
CA LYS A 411 18.58 30.30 16.74
C LYS A 411 18.57 31.82 16.84
N GLU A 412 19.17 32.53 15.88
CA GLU A 412 19.40 33.96 15.94
C GLU A 412 18.58 34.74 14.89
N GLY A 413 17.89 34.05 13.99
CA GLY A 413 17.05 34.66 12.95
C GLY A 413 17.82 35.22 11.76
N TYR A 414 17.21 36.19 11.06
CA TYR A 414 17.75 36.84 9.87
C TYR A 414 18.75 37.93 10.24
N TYR A 415 19.80 38.06 9.44
CA TYR A 415 20.83 39.11 9.58
C TYR A 415 21.43 39.42 8.21
N ILE A 416 21.98 40.64 8.10
CA ILE A 416 22.69 41.07 6.90
C ILE A 416 24.15 40.61 6.99
N SER A 417 24.66 39.97 5.93
CA SER A 417 26.00 39.43 5.87
C SER A 417 26.82 40.05 4.75
N LEU A 418 28.08 40.36 5.07
CA LEU A 418 29.07 40.89 4.15
C LEU A 418 30.43 40.23 4.42
N SER A 419 31.30 40.06 3.42
CA SER A 419 32.66 39.56 3.65
C SER A 419 33.51 40.56 4.45
N LYS A 420 34.43 40.05 5.31
CA LYS A 420 35.30 40.92 6.13
C LYS A 420 36.10 41.93 5.31
N ASN A 421 36.65 41.48 4.18
CA ASN A 421 37.48 42.30 3.31
C ASN A 421 36.67 43.49 2.75
N ARG A 422 35.41 43.24 2.35
CA ARG A 422 34.55 44.31 1.83
C ARG A 422 34.05 45.25 2.93
N PHE A 423 33.73 44.70 4.10
CA PHE A 423 33.33 45.53 5.23
C PHE A 423 34.47 46.47 5.67
N SER A 424 35.74 46.00 5.65
CA SER A 424 36.85 46.86 6.02
C SER A 424 37.04 48.08 5.10
N LEU A 425 36.58 48.00 3.84
CA LEU A 425 36.62 49.11 2.89
C LEU A 425 35.63 50.23 3.23
N ILE A 426 34.47 49.85 3.80
CA ILE A 426 33.37 50.75 4.11
C ILE A 426 33.27 51.07 5.61
N GLU A 427 34.08 50.47 6.47
CA GLU A 427 33.94 50.56 7.93
C GLU A 427 33.95 52.02 8.46
N SER A 428 34.76 52.89 7.87
CA SER A 428 34.81 54.31 8.22
C SER A 428 33.55 55.09 7.79
N VAL A 429 33.09 54.84 6.54
CA VAL A 429 31.88 55.48 5.98
C VAL A 429 30.65 54.97 6.72
N PHE A 430 30.57 53.67 6.95
CA PHE A 430 29.46 53.02 7.64
C PHE A 430 29.26 53.51 9.07
N LYS A 431 30.36 53.79 9.81
CA LYS A 431 30.32 54.33 11.17
C LYS A 431 30.04 55.83 11.24
N SER A 432 30.30 56.56 10.16
CA SER A 432 30.02 58.02 10.09
C SER A 432 28.65 58.33 9.52
N ASP A 433 27.96 57.36 8.93
CA ASP A 433 26.61 57.51 8.40
C ASP A 433 25.59 57.57 9.54
N GLU A 434 24.65 58.51 9.48
CA GLU A 434 23.67 58.79 10.52
C GLU A 434 22.72 57.58 10.77
N GLU A 435 22.36 56.84 9.72
CA GLU A 435 21.50 55.66 9.78
C GLU A 435 22.27 54.41 10.27
N PHE A 436 23.46 54.16 9.71
CA PHE A 436 24.22 52.94 9.98
C PHE A 436 25.09 52.97 11.22
N SER A 437 25.35 54.15 11.81
CA SER A 437 26.09 54.29 13.06
C SER A 437 25.45 53.55 14.25
N THR A 438 24.13 53.27 14.17
CA THR A 438 23.35 52.56 15.20
C THR A 438 23.37 51.04 15.03
N TYR A 439 23.96 50.53 13.94
CA TYR A 439 23.97 49.10 13.65
C TYR A 439 25.06 48.37 14.43
N ASN A 440 24.72 47.21 14.95
CA ASN A 440 25.66 46.28 15.59
C ASN A 440 26.40 45.45 14.55
N VAL A 441 27.74 45.47 14.64
CA VAL A 441 28.62 44.79 13.71
C VAL A 441 29.42 43.72 14.44
N LYS A 442 29.12 42.44 14.18
CA LYS A 442 29.83 41.30 14.76
C LYS A 442 30.70 40.63 13.70
N LYS A 443 32.03 40.60 13.91
CA LYS A 443 32.98 39.95 13.01
C LYS A 443 32.96 38.42 13.26
N LEU A 444 32.59 37.63 12.23
CA LEU A 444 32.65 36.18 12.21
C LEU A 444 33.97 35.71 11.55
N THR A 445 34.17 34.41 11.34
CA THR A 445 35.43 33.87 10.76
C THR A 445 35.74 34.45 9.36
N HIS A 446 34.79 34.47 8.44
CA HIS A 446 34.96 34.94 7.05
C HIS A 446 34.03 36.08 6.64
N SER A 447 33.03 36.39 7.46
CA SER A 447 32.01 37.40 7.19
C SER A 447 31.80 38.32 8.38
N VAL A 448 30.98 39.34 8.17
CA VAL A 448 30.51 40.27 9.20
C VAL A 448 29.00 40.14 9.27
N LYS A 449 28.47 39.99 10.48
CA LYS A 449 27.03 40.03 10.77
C LYS A 449 26.67 41.47 11.16
N ILE A 450 25.72 42.06 10.43
CA ILE A 450 25.20 43.40 10.65
C ILE A 450 23.75 43.29 11.09
N THR A 451 23.40 43.87 12.24
CA THR A 451 22.05 43.87 12.80
C THR A 451 21.77 45.26 13.44
N SER A 452 20.48 45.56 13.60
CA SER A 452 20.01 46.72 14.36
C SER A 452 18.76 46.33 15.14
N THR A 453 18.33 47.15 16.08
CA THR A 453 17.05 46.93 16.80
C THR A 453 15.89 46.76 15.83
N PHE A 454 15.88 47.51 14.71
CA PHE A 454 14.86 47.38 13.67
C PHE A 454 14.95 46.05 12.91
N THR A 455 16.14 45.66 12.49
CA THR A 455 16.33 44.36 11.77
C THR A 455 16.09 43.18 12.71
N ASP A 456 16.41 43.31 13.99
CA ASP A 456 16.14 42.24 14.98
C ASP A 456 14.62 42.07 15.21
N ASP A 457 13.84 43.20 15.31
CA ASP A 457 12.36 43.12 15.40
C ASP A 457 11.75 42.50 14.15
N LEU A 458 12.19 42.91 12.94
CA LEU A 458 11.73 42.30 11.69
C LEU A 458 12.03 40.80 11.67
N SER A 459 13.25 40.43 12.05
CA SER A 459 13.68 39.02 12.09
C SER A 459 12.81 38.21 13.06
N ASP A 460 12.59 38.70 14.26
CA ASP A 460 11.77 38.01 15.26
C ASP A 460 10.32 37.83 14.81
N ARG A 461 9.75 38.84 14.15
CA ARG A 461 8.40 38.76 13.58
C ARG A 461 8.34 37.76 12.43
N ILE A 462 9.29 37.75 11.50
CA ILE A 462 9.36 36.78 10.41
C ILE A 462 9.48 35.36 10.97
N MET A 463 10.36 35.15 11.95
CA MET A 463 10.55 33.84 12.56
C MET A 463 9.30 33.36 13.32
N LYS A 464 8.60 34.24 13.99
CA LYS A 464 7.31 33.95 14.64
C LYS A 464 6.24 33.58 13.61
N ASN A 465 6.09 34.37 12.55
CA ASN A 465 5.15 34.11 11.47
C ASN A 465 5.49 32.81 10.76
N ARG A 466 6.76 32.53 10.47
CA ARG A 466 7.21 31.28 9.84
C ARG A 466 6.80 30.05 10.65
N ARG A 467 7.00 30.04 11.96
CA ARG A 467 6.55 28.95 12.85
C ARG A 467 5.04 28.80 12.81
N LYS A 468 4.29 29.89 12.81
CA LYS A 468 2.82 29.89 12.73
C LYS A 468 2.34 29.35 11.38
N ILE A 469 2.96 29.78 10.26
CA ILE A 469 2.67 29.30 8.92
C ILE A 469 2.85 27.78 8.85
N VAL A 470 3.99 27.24 9.31
CA VAL A 470 4.27 25.81 9.29
C VAL A 470 3.20 25.00 10.05
N THR A 471 2.77 25.50 11.21
CA THR A 471 1.70 24.84 11.99
C THR A 471 0.38 24.85 11.23
N LEU A 472 -0.04 26.02 10.71
CA LEU A 472 -1.29 26.16 9.97
C LEU A 472 -1.29 25.34 8.66
N VAL A 473 -0.17 25.31 7.95
CA VAL A 473 -0.01 24.52 6.72
C VAL A 473 -0.21 23.04 7.02
N LYS A 474 0.39 22.51 8.09
CA LYS A 474 0.21 21.10 8.49
C LYS A 474 -1.25 20.80 8.84
N GLU A 475 -1.89 21.64 9.63
CA GLU A 475 -3.31 21.48 10.01
C GLU A 475 -4.22 21.54 8.77
N LYS A 476 -3.98 22.51 7.89
CA LYS A 476 -4.76 22.68 6.65
C LYS A 476 -4.56 21.51 5.69
N TYR A 477 -3.35 21.00 5.58
CA TYR A 477 -3.04 19.85 4.74
C TYR A 477 -3.78 18.58 5.20
N ILE A 478 -3.87 18.32 6.50
CA ILE A 478 -4.69 17.22 7.06
C ILE A 478 -6.18 17.42 6.72
N GLN A 479 -6.69 18.66 6.82
CA GLN A 479 -8.08 18.95 6.41
C GLN A 479 -8.32 18.70 4.93
N LEU A 480 -7.37 19.07 4.06
CA LEU A 480 -7.44 18.80 2.62
C LEU A 480 -7.42 17.30 2.32
N GLN A 481 -6.58 16.51 3.00
CA GLN A 481 -6.58 15.07 2.86
C GLN A 481 -7.97 14.48 3.18
N GLY A 482 -8.59 14.90 4.29
CA GLY A 482 -9.95 14.47 4.63
C GLY A 482 -11.03 14.93 3.65
N LEU A 483 -10.84 16.07 2.97
CA LEU A 483 -11.73 16.52 1.89
C LEU A 483 -11.59 15.63 0.65
N TYR A 484 -10.36 15.34 0.22
CA TYR A 484 -10.09 14.51 -0.95
C TYR A 484 -10.52 13.07 -0.74
N GLU A 485 -10.32 12.52 0.46
CA GLU A 485 -10.81 11.18 0.80
C GLU A 485 -12.33 11.10 0.62
N ARG A 486 -13.10 11.99 1.24
CA ARG A 486 -14.56 11.98 1.15
C ARG A 486 -15.07 12.15 -0.29
N ARG A 487 -14.34 12.91 -1.12
CA ARG A 487 -14.78 13.22 -2.48
C ARG A 487 -14.36 12.18 -3.50
N TYR A 488 -13.19 11.56 -3.34
CA TYR A 488 -12.53 10.76 -4.37
C TYR A 488 -12.24 9.31 -3.99
N SER A 489 -12.60 8.85 -2.78
CA SER A 489 -12.35 7.45 -2.36
C SER A 489 -12.93 6.43 -3.33
N LEU A 490 -14.18 6.60 -3.76
CA LEU A 490 -14.81 5.71 -4.75
C LEU A 490 -14.14 5.75 -6.13
N LEU A 491 -13.57 6.89 -6.53
CA LEU A 491 -12.78 7.00 -7.75
C LEU A 491 -11.48 6.19 -7.60
N PHE A 492 -10.78 6.32 -6.47
CA PHE A 492 -9.57 5.55 -6.22
C PHE A 492 -9.83 4.05 -6.24
N ASP A 493 -10.89 3.56 -5.60
CA ASP A 493 -11.24 2.14 -5.59
C ASP A 493 -11.46 1.60 -7.01
N ARG A 494 -12.20 2.34 -7.85
CA ARG A 494 -12.44 1.98 -9.26
C ARG A 494 -11.16 2.03 -10.09
N VAL A 495 -10.31 3.01 -9.87
CA VAL A 495 -9.01 3.15 -10.57
C VAL A 495 -8.08 1.99 -10.17
N ILE A 496 -7.95 1.68 -8.89
CA ILE A 496 -7.13 0.59 -8.37
C ILE A 496 -7.57 -0.75 -8.98
N ALA A 497 -8.87 -1.04 -8.94
CA ALA A 497 -9.41 -2.27 -9.53
C ALA A 497 -9.17 -2.35 -11.05
N TYR A 498 -9.34 -1.24 -11.76
CA TYR A 498 -9.14 -1.15 -13.20
C TYR A 498 -7.68 -1.36 -13.60
N VAL A 499 -6.76 -0.65 -12.95
CA VAL A 499 -5.32 -0.72 -13.27
C VAL A 499 -4.76 -2.10 -12.91
N SER A 500 -5.13 -2.65 -11.74
CA SER A 500 -4.66 -3.98 -11.32
C SER A 500 -5.15 -5.09 -12.26
N ASP A 501 -6.42 -5.06 -12.70
CA ASP A 501 -6.97 -6.04 -13.66
C ASP A 501 -6.26 -5.95 -15.02
N LEU A 502 -6.01 -4.74 -15.51
CA LEU A 502 -5.30 -4.51 -16.76
C LEU A 502 -3.83 -4.97 -16.67
N ASP A 503 -3.15 -4.68 -15.57
CA ASP A 503 -1.75 -5.08 -15.35
C ASP A 503 -1.59 -6.61 -15.27
N VAL A 504 -2.51 -7.30 -14.60
CA VAL A 504 -2.54 -8.79 -14.60
C VAL A 504 -2.76 -9.32 -16.01
N GLY A 505 -3.65 -8.70 -16.81
CA GLY A 505 -3.86 -9.06 -18.21
C GLY A 505 -2.59 -8.90 -19.04
N VAL A 506 -1.88 -7.78 -18.87
CA VAL A 506 -0.61 -7.49 -19.55
C VAL A 506 0.50 -8.44 -19.08
N SER A 507 0.63 -8.69 -17.78
CA SER A 507 1.59 -9.64 -17.21
C SER A 507 1.39 -11.04 -17.77
N SER A 508 0.14 -11.53 -17.77
CA SER A 508 -0.23 -12.84 -18.31
C SER A 508 0.04 -12.93 -19.83
N SER A 509 -0.23 -11.85 -20.57
CA SER A 509 0.05 -11.79 -22.02
C SER A 509 1.55 -11.83 -22.32
N LYS A 510 2.39 -11.15 -21.52
CA LYS A 510 3.86 -11.25 -21.64
C LYS A 510 4.34 -12.70 -21.47
N VAL A 511 3.83 -13.36 -20.43
CA VAL A 511 4.18 -14.75 -20.13
C VAL A 511 3.72 -15.66 -21.26
N ALA A 512 2.47 -15.52 -21.72
CA ALA A 512 1.92 -16.32 -22.82
C ALA A 512 2.74 -16.16 -24.10
N GLN A 513 3.18 -14.96 -24.44
CA GLN A 513 4.04 -14.70 -25.61
C GLN A 513 5.44 -15.30 -25.44
N THR A 514 6.04 -15.16 -24.24
CA THR A 514 7.39 -15.64 -23.95
C THR A 514 7.48 -17.17 -24.00
N TYR A 515 6.51 -17.83 -23.38
CA TYR A 515 6.51 -19.30 -23.24
C TYR A 515 5.56 -20.00 -24.23
N LYS A 516 4.96 -19.26 -25.17
CA LYS A 516 4.03 -19.78 -26.19
C LYS A 516 2.87 -20.56 -25.59
N HIS A 517 2.22 -19.98 -24.56
CA HIS A 517 1.03 -20.57 -23.95
C HIS A 517 -0.19 -20.39 -24.84
N SER A 518 -1.09 -21.36 -24.82
CA SER A 518 -2.37 -21.34 -25.54
C SER A 518 -3.51 -20.97 -24.60
N ARG A 519 -4.59 -20.40 -25.15
CA ARG A 519 -5.84 -20.18 -24.43
C ARG A 519 -6.57 -21.51 -24.26
N PRO A 520 -6.95 -21.93 -23.03
CA PRO A 520 -7.78 -23.09 -22.83
C PRO A 520 -9.23 -22.82 -23.26
N MET A 521 -9.92 -23.84 -23.77
CA MET A 521 -11.36 -23.84 -24.03
C MET A 521 -12.06 -24.42 -22.80
N ILE A 522 -12.94 -23.64 -22.16
CA ILE A 522 -13.71 -24.09 -21.01
C ILE A 522 -15.07 -24.60 -21.47
N VAL A 523 -15.31 -25.88 -21.27
CA VAL A 523 -16.58 -26.52 -21.59
C VAL A 523 -17.44 -26.71 -20.35
N GLU A 524 -18.76 -26.70 -20.52
CA GLU A 524 -19.70 -26.99 -19.44
C GLU A 524 -19.74 -28.53 -19.20
N PRO A 525 -19.70 -28.97 -17.92
CA PRO A 525 -19.86 -30.39 -17.63
C PRO A 525 -21.25 -30.88 -18.04
N LYS A 526 -21.33 -32.08 -18.57
CA LYS A 526 -22.59 -32.77 -18.83
C LYS A 526 -22.88 -33.77 -17.67
N GLY A 527 -23.76 -33.35 -16.73
CA GLY A 527 -24.00 -34.11 -15.51
C GLY A 527 -22.90 -33.93 -14.47
N ASP A 528 -22.59 -34.96 -13.71
CA ASP A 528 -21.57 -34.94 -12.63
C ASP A 528 -20.17 -35.33 -13.12
N GLU A 529 -19.97 -35.46 -14.44
CA GLU A 529 -18.71 -35.93 -15.01
C GLU A 529 -17.81 -34.77 -15.43
N ASN A 530 -16.54 -34.87 -15.07
CA ASN A 530 -15.50 -33.92 -15.46
C ASN A 530 -14.76 -34.45 -16.71
N PHE A 531 -14.27 -33.50 -17.52
CA PHE A 531 -13.50 -33.81 -18.72
C PHE A 531 -12.29 -32.88 -18.82
N MET A 532 -11.14 -33.42 -19.20
CA MET A 532 -9.93 -32.67 -19.51
C MET A 532 -9.20 -33.30 -20.70
N GLN A 533 -8.92 -32.50 -21.72
CA GLN A 533 -8.08 -32.87 -22.86
C GLN A 533 -7.00 -31.82 -23.06
N ILE A 534 -5.75 -32.21 -22.96
CA ILE A 534 -4.59 -31.33 -23.16
C ILE A 534 -3.65 -32.01 -24.16
N MET A 535 -3.39 -31.33 -25.28
CA MET A 535 -2.45 -31.76 -26.29
C MET A 535 -1.11 -31.07 -26.07
N GLN A 536 0.00 -31.83 -26.16
CA GLN A 536 1.36 -31.33 -25.97
C GLN A 536 1.55 -30.55 -24.63
N LEU A 537 1.06 -31.17 -23.56
CA LEU A 537 1.21 -30.60 -22.21
C LEU A 537 2.68 -30.43 -21.87
N ARG A 538 3.03 -29.26 -21.46
CA ARG A 538 4.40 -28.89 -21.00
C ARG A 538 4.34 -28.46 -19.55
N HIS A 539 5.32 -28.88 -18.76
CA HIS A 539 5.42 -28.41 -17.38
C HIS A 539 6.11 -27.04 -17.34
N PRO A 540 5.44 -25.96 -16.92
CA PRO A 540 5.94 -24.59 -17.06
C PRO A 540 7.27 -24.36 -16.33
N LEU A 541 7.47 -24.96 -15.15
CA LEU A 541 8.70 -24.77 -14.36
C LEU A 541 9.84 -25.65 -14.86
N ILE A 542 9.57 -26.91 -15.19
CA ILE A 542 10.62 -27.86 -15.63
C ILE A 542 11.16 -27.43 -16.99
N GLU A 543 10.30 -27.00 -17.91
CA GLU A 543 10.69 -26.51 -19.24
C GLU A 543 11.64 -25.29 -19.16
N THR A 544 11.49 -24.44 -18.13
CA THR A 544 12.31 -23.23 -17.98
C THR A 544 13.62 -23.47 -17.23
N GLN A 545 13.79 -24.64 -16.60
CA GLN A 545 15.04 -25.00 -15.94
C GLN A 545 16.03 -25.53 -16.97
N GLU A 546 17.13 -24.82 -17.20
CA GLU A 546 18.25 -25.21 -18.11
C GLU A 546 19.01 -26.46 -17.59
N ARG A 547 18.34 -27.54 -17.26
CA ARG A 547 18.98 -28.80 -16.85
C ARG A 547 19.17 -29.74 -18.04
N GLY A 548 19.80 -29.27 -19.13
CA GLY A 548 20.49 -30.12 -20.11
C GLY A 548 19.68 -31.12 -20.94
N GLY A 549 18.34 -31.08 -20.92
CA GLY A 549 17.49 -31.99 -21.66
C GLY A 549 16.38 -31.29 -22.45
N ILE A 550 16.00 -31.85 -23.60
CA ILE A 550 14.84 -31.38 -24.35
C ILE A 550 13.59 -31.87 -23.59
N TYR A 551 12.71 -30.93 -23.21
CA TYR A 551 11.42 -31.27 -22.61
C TYR A 551 10.53 -31.94 -23.66
N ILE A 552 10.02 -33.14 -23.36
CA ILE A 552 9.11 -33.87 -24.24
C ILE A 552 7.68 -33.59 -23.80
N PRO A 553 6.86 -32.94 -24.65
CA PRO A 553 5.46 -32.70 -24.35
C PRO A 553 4.65 -34.03 -24.36
N ASN A 554 3.61 -34.12 -23.54
CA ASN A 554 2.72 -35.28 -23.45
C ASN A 554 1.26 -34.89 -23.70
N ASP A 555 0.50 -35.78 -24.28
CA ASP A 555 -0.94 -35.62 -24.44
C ASP A 555 -1.67 -36.30 -23.28
N ILE A 556 -2.65 -35.61 -22.69
CA ILE A 556 -3.45 -36.13 -21.56
C ILE A 556 -4.93 -35.96 -21.87
N VAL A 557 -5.69 -37.04 -21.73
CA VAL A 557 -7.15 -37.05 -21.81
C VAL A 557 -7.69 -37.76 -20.57
N MET A 558 -8.61 -37.10 -19.86
CA MET A 558 -9.25 -37.62 -18.64
C MET A 558 -10.76 -37.34 -18.71
N GLY A 559 -11.57 -38.26 -18.16
CA GLY A 559 -13.03 -38.16 -18.10
C GLY A 559 -13.76 -38.88 -19.24
N ASN A 560 -15.05 -38.58 -19.44
CA ASN A 560 -15.93 -39.30 -20.34
C ASN A 560 -15.63 -39.06 -21.83
N ARG A 561 -15.65 -40.15 -22.63
CA ARG A 561 -15.38 -40.16 -24.09
C ARG A 561 -16.43 -39.43 -24.93
N GLU A 562 -17.64 -39.18 -24.43
CA GLU A 562 -18.69 -38.46 -25.20
C GLU A 562 -18.30 -37.02 -25.59
N TYR A 563 -17.21 -36.47 -25.05
CA TYR A 563 -16.65 -35.16 -25.40
C TYR A 563 -15.61 -35.20 -26.53
N MET A 564 -15.31 -36.40 -27.12
CA MET A 564 -14.26 -36.56 -28.13
C MET A 564 -14.63 -36.08 -29.54
N ASP A 565 -15.80 -35.51 -29.76
CA ASP A 565 -16.20 -34.92 -31.06
C ASP A 565 -15.52 -33.56 -31.38
N LEU A 566 -14.50 -33.17 -30.64
CA LEU A 566 -13.68 -32.02 -30.95
C LEU A 566 -12.62 -32.37 -32.00
N PRO A 567 -12.31 -31.53 -32.99
CA PRO A 567 -11.41 -31.86 -34.09
C PRO A 567 -10.02 -32.22 -33.57
N HIS A 568 -9.62 -33.48 -33.85
CA HIS A 568 -8.30 -33.98 -33.51
C HIS A 568 -7.24 -33.50 -34.50
N PRO A 569 -6.12 -32.92 -34.04
CA PRO A 569 -4.91 -32.85 -34.85
C PRO A 569 -4.30 -34.29 -34.96
N GLU A 570 -3.71 -34.60 -36.10
CA GLU A 570 -3.13 -35.90 -36.49
C GLU A 570 -1.86 -36.30 -35.67
N THR A 571 -1.83 -36.14 -34.36
CA THR A 571 -0.69 -36.50 -33.52
C THR A 571 -1.00 -37.69 -32.62
N VAL A 572 -0.03 -38.57 -32.48
CA VAL A 572 -0.07 -39.82 -31.70
C VAL A 572 -0.52 -39.50 -30.26
N MET A 573 -1.76 -39.86 -29.95
CA MET A 573 -2.26 -39.80 -28.58
C MET A 573 -1.66 -40.93 -27.77
N LEU A 574 -1.03 -40.63 -26.64
CA LEU A 574 -0.97 -41.57 -25.54
C LEU A 574 -2.40 -41.67 -25.01
N GLU A 575 -3.18 -42.64 -25.58
CA GLU A 575 -4.43 -43.05 -24.98
C GLU A 575 -4.09 -43.60 -23.59
N VAL A 576 -4.20 -42.81 -22.57
CA VAL A 576 -4.23 -43.29 -21.19
C VAL A 576 -5.54 -44.05 -21.07
N GLY A 577 -5.40 -45.35 -21.24
CA GLY A 577 -6.45 -46.27 -21.68
C GLY A 577 -7.72 -46.23 -20.86
N VAL A 578 -8.80 -46.43 -21.58
CA VAL A 578 -10.04 -46.97 -21.00
C VAL A 578 -9.81 -48.45 -20.73
N HIS A 579 -9.70 -48.82 -19.47
CA HIS A 579 -9.83 -50.20 -19.07
C HIS A 579 -11.33 -50.48 -18.82
N ASP A 580 -11.89 -51.36 -19.61
CA ASP A 580 -13.21 -51.99 -19.42
C ASP A 580 -14.43 -51.04 -19.33
N GLY A 581 -14.42 -49.91 -20.06
CA GLY A 581 -15.59 -49.05 -20.17
C GLY A 581 -15.81 -48.10 -18.98
N HIS A 582 -14.85 -47.96 -18.09
CA HIS A 582 -14.89 -47.01 -16.97
C HIS A 582 -14.15 -45.72 -17.31
N ASP A 583 -14.70 -44.61 -16.82
CA ASP A 583 -14.08 -43.29 -16.97
C ASP A 583 -12.84 -43.14 -16.05
N ILE A 584 -11.77 -42.54 -16.59
CA ILE A 584 -10.54 -42.32 -15.84
C ILE A 584 -10.61 -40.96 -15.14
N ASN A 585 -10.64 -40.97 -13.80
CA ASN A 585 -10.68 -39.79 -12.97
C ASN A 585 -9.31 -39.37 -12.40
N GLY A 586 -8.26 -40.12 -12.65
CA GLY A 586 -6.91 -39.81 -12.20
C GLY A 586 -5.84 -40.64 -12.91
N VAL A 587 -4.67 -40.05 -13.09
CA VAL A 587 -3.49 -40.66 -13.69
C VAL A 587 -2.31 -40.56 -12.74
N LEU A 588 -1.67 -41.71 -12.44
CA LEU A 588 -0.43 -41.74 -11.66
C LEU A 588 0.75 -41.97 -12.62
N LEU A 589 1.64 -41.01 -12.71
CA LEU A 589 2.85 -41.10 -13.53
C LEU A 589 4.04 -41.53 -12.65
N TYR A 590 4.71 -42.63 -13.06
CA TYR A 590 5.97 -43.07 -12.47
C TYR A 590 7.12 -42.66 -13.38
N GLY A 591 8.17 -42.03 -12.81
CA GLY A 591 9.41 -41.71 -13.48
C GLY A 591 10.57 -42.58 -13.03
#